data_a3c0c5a295a365b629d47005f100d941
#
_entry.id   a3c0c5a295a365b629d47005f100d941
#
_cell.length_a   1.000
_cell.length_b   1.000
_cell.length_c   1.000
_cell.angle_alpha   90.00
_cell.angle_beta   90.00
_cell.angle_gamma   90.00
#
_symmetry.space_group_name_H-M   'P 1'
#
loop_
_entity.id
_entity.type
_entity.pdbx_description
1 polymer ?
#
loop_
_entity_poly.entity_id
_entity_poly.type
_entity_poly.pdbx_seq_one_letter_code
_entity_poly.pdbx_strand_id
1 'polypeptide(L)'
;MIMKIVSIAPRLLLLTVLALLAGCSTLNVVSDGADPQLMLRGNDPVAYHTLGKAVAGDPQIKAQHEGVTYRFTNAAHRDLFLATPQRYVPAYGGFCASGAPYALKANIGANTFKIVDGRLYLFGSARSRRHWEMDQQQNIALGDRYWEQETKDRSFRPQNWYRYTFRVAHYKTDAELEAEWQRRYGKPDAAPAKAPAG
;
A
#
# COMPACT_ATOMS: atom_id res chain seq x y z
N MET A 1 51.34 35.00 -1.53
CA MET A 1 50.04 34.83 -0.82
C MET A 1 49.21 33.83 -1.64
N ILE A 2 49.30 32.53 -1.31
CA ILE A 2 48.67 31.47 -2.07
C ILE A 2 47.30 31.20 -1.43
N MET A 3 46.22 31.61 -2.11
CA MET A 3 44.83 31.31 -1.70
C MET A 3 44.56 29.79 -1.84
N LYS A 4 44.32 29.11 -0.73
CA LYS A 4 43.86 27.73 -0.73
C LYS A 4 42.40 27.71 -1.24
N ILE A 5 42.20 27.26 -2.48
CA ILE A 5 40.88 26.94 -3.00
C ILE A 5 40.43 25.70 -2.29
N VAL A 6 39.58 25.86 -1.26
CA VAL A 6 38.93 24.75 -0.56
C VAL A 6 37.90 24.16 -1.52
N SER A 7 38.18 22.94 -1.98
CA SER A 7 37.28 22.21 -2.90
C SER A 7 35.91 21.98 -2.26
N ILE A 8 34.94 22.77 -2.68
CA ILE A 8 33.52 22.68 -2.28
C ILE A 8 32.81 21.54 -3.04
N ALA A 9 33.34 21.18 -4.21
CA ALA A 9 32.75 20.21 -5.12
C ALA A 9 32.46 18.81 -4.51
N PRO A 10 33.34 18.15 -3.73
CA PRO A 10 33.04 16.82 -3.21
C PRO A 10 31.97 16.84 -2.11
N ARG A 11 31.84 17.94 -1.35
CA ARG A 11 30.79 18.06 -0.32
C ARG A 11 29.40 18.28 -0.94
N LEU A 12 29.32 19.05 -2.03
CA LEU A 12 28.07 19.26 -2.76
C LEU A 12 27.60 17.96 -3.44
N LEU A 13 28.52 17.20 -4.02
CA LEU A 13 28.23 15.90 -4.64
C LEU A 13 27.74 14.89 -3.60
N LEU A 14 28.34 14.84 -2.42
CA LEU A 14 27.93 13.95 -1.34
C LEU A 14 26.53 14.29 -0.79
N LEU A 15 26.19 15.57 -0.66
CA LEU A 15 24.88 16.04 -0.24
C LEU A 15 23.79 15.74 -1.29
N THR A 16 24.09 15.85 -2.58
CA THR A 16 23.15 15.49 -3.65
C THR A 16 22.90 13.98 -3.73
N VAL A 17 23.93 13.16 -3.51
CA VAL A 17 23.78 11.69 -3.46
C VAL A 17 22.96 11.25 -2.24
N LEU A 18 23.19 11.88 -1.07
CA LEU A 18 22.37 11.59 0.13
C LEU A 18 20.89 12.00 -0.06
N ALA A 19 20.61 13.11 -0.74
CA ALA A 19 19.25 13.57 -1.03
C ALA A 19 18.49 12.63 -2.00
N LEU A 20 19.21 11.98 -2.93
CA LEU A 20 18.64 10.99 -3.84
C LEU A 20 18.25 9.67 -3.15
N LEU A 21 18.88 9.34 -2.02
CA LEU A 21 18.55 8.14 -1.23
C LEU A 21 17.32 8.32 -0.33
N ALA A 22 16.91 9.55 -0.01
CA ALA A 22 15.78 9.85 0.87
C ALA A 22 14.40 9.55 0.25
N GLY A 23 14.32 9.22 -1.05
CA GLY A 23 13.06 8.98 -1.77
C GLY A 23 12.64 7.52 -1.95
N CYS A 24 13.35 6.57 -1.36
CA CYS A 24 13.17 5.14 -1.64
C CYS A 24 12.61 4.38 -0.40
N SER A 25 11.38 4.69 0.02
CA SER A 25 10.75 3.92 1.11
C SER A 25 10.44 2.48 0.68
N THR A 26 10.72 1.54 1.57
CA THR A 26 10.29 0.14 1.46
C THR A 26 8.83 -0.04 1.92
N LEU A 27 8.30 0.95 2.67
CA LEU A 27 6.96 0.99 3.23
C LEU A 27 6.12 2.11 2.58
N ASN A 28 4.80 1.98 2.61
CA ASN A 28 3.88 3.00 2.08
C ASN A 28 3.58 4.07 3.14
N VAL A 29 4.56 4.89 3.41
CA VAL A 29 4.48 6.01 4.34
C VAL A 29 4.42 7.34 3.60
N VAL A 30 3.88 8.36 4.26
CA VAL A 30 3.84 9.74 3.78
C VAL A 30 4.51 10.65 4.81
N SER A 31 4.81 11.88 4.41
CA SER A 31 5.20 12.95 5.34
C SER A 31 4.13 14.02 5.35
N ASP A 32 3.77 14.52 6.52
CA ASP A 32 2.93 15.71 6.69
C ASP A 32 3.70 16.89 7.32
N GLY A 33 5.03 16.78 7.33
CA GLY A 33 5.93 17.78 7.91
C GLY A 33 6.28 17.49 9.37
N ALA A 34 5.32 17.07 10.19
CA ALA A 34 5.55 16.74 11.60
C ALA A 34 5.99 15.27 11.79
N ASP A 35 5.44 14.37 11.01
CA ASP A 35 5.72 12.94 11.05
C ASP A 35 6.22 12.46 9.68
N PRO A 36 7.55 12.32 9.47
CA PRO A 36 8.14 12.03 8.16
C PRO A 36 7.92 10.60 7.67
N GLN A 37 7.54 9.69 8.55
CA GLN A 37 7.29 8.27 8.27
C GLN A 37 5.88 7.89 8.76
N LEU A 38 4.86 8.58 8.27
CA LEU A 38 3.49 8.43 8.73
C LEU A 38 2.76 7.33 7.94
N MET A 39 2.37 6.26 8.63
CA MET A 39 1.63 5.13 8.07
C MET A 39 0.13 5.47 7.90
N LEU A 40 -0.53 4.75 6.97
CA LEU A 40 -1.98 4.84 6.75
C LEU A 40 -2.47 6.26 6.44
N ARG A 41 -1.56 7.13 5.95
CA ARG A 41 -1.84 8.56 5.75
C ARG A 41 -2.41 9.24 7.02
N GLY A 42 -1.96 8.77 8.19
CA GLY A 42 -2.39 9.28 9.49
C GLY A 42 -3.74 8.77 9.99
N ASN A 43 -4.34 7.77 9.34
CA ASN A 43 -5.53 7.11 9.88
C ASN A 43 -5.15 6.13 11.00
N ASP A 44 -6.06 5.98 11.95
CA ASP A 44 -5.92 5.14 13.12
C ASP A 44 -6.00 3.64 12.73
N PRO A 45 -4.92 2.86 12.89
CA PRO A 45 -4.90 1.44 12.52
C PRO A 45 -5.91 0.60 13.31
N VAL A 46 -6.19 0.96 14.56
CA VAL A 46 -7.14 0.24 15.43
C VAL A 46 -8.58 0.49 14.99
N ALA A 47 -8.89 1.69 14.48
CA ALA A 47 -10.23 2.05 14.03
C ALA A 47 -10.71 1.18 12.86
N TYR A 48 -9.83 0.70 11.98
CA TYR A 48 -10.20 -0.25 10.94
C TYR A 48 -10.79 -1.54 11.51
N HIS A 49 -10.24 -2.03 12.63
CA HIS A 49 -10.66 -3.27 13.28
C HIS A 49 -11.86 -3.07 14.20
N THR A 50 -11.91 -1.98 14.92
CA THR A 50 -12.91 -1.75 15.98
C THR A 50 -14.16 -1.03 15.47
N LEU A 51 -13.98 -0.13 14.49
CA LEU A 51 -15.06 0.71 13.95
C LEU A 51 -15.45 0.35 12.51
N GLY A 52 -14.68 -0.52 11.82
CA GLY A 52 -14.93 -0.93 10.45
C GLY A 52 -14.78 0.22 9.44
N LYS A 53 -14.01 1.25 9.74
CA LYS A 53 -13.81 2.42 8.88
C LYS A 53 -12.46 3.08 9.10
N ALA A 54 -11.96 3.78 8.07
CA ALA A 54 -10.84 4.69 8.21
C ALA A 54 -11.26 5.92 9.01
N VAL A 55 -10.51 6.26 10.05
CA VAL A 55 -10.74 7.45 10.87
C VAL A 55 -9.39 8.14 11.05
N ALA A 56 -9.33 9.43 10.79
CA ALA A 56 -8.10 10.20 11.01
C ALA A 56 -7.70 10.15 12.48
N GLY A 57 -6.44 9.83 12.75
CA GLY A 57 -5.86 9.89 14.09
C GLY A 57 -5.47 11.33 14.45
N ASP A 58 -5.47 11.61 15.75
CA ASP A 58 -5.01 12.88 16.30
C ASP A 58 -3.47 12.94 16.22
N PRO A 59 -2.87 13.99 15.65
CA PRO A 59 -1.41 14.17 15.60
C PRO A 59 -0.73 14.20 16.98
N GLN A 60 -1.47 14.48 18.05
CA GLN A 60 -0.95 14.46 19.42
C GLN A 60 -0.99 13.08 20.07
N ILE A 61 -1.79 12.16 19.52
CA ILE A 61 -1.94 10.79 20.06
C ILE A 61 -1.30 9.80 19.09
N LYS A 62 -0.02 9.55 19.27
CA LYS A 62 0.78 8.74 18.36
C LYS A 62 1.70 7.76 19.07
N ALA A 63 2.15 6.75 18.33
CA ALA A 63 3.20 5.83 18.73
C ALA A 63 4.10 5.52 17.53
N GLN A 64 5.31 5.06 17.83
CA GLN A 64 6.23 4.54 16.82
C GLN A 64 6.34 3.02 16.95
N HIS A 65 6.39 2.35 15.81
CA HIS A 65 6.66 0.92 15.72
C HIS A 65 7.52 0.67 14.48
N GLU A 66 8.66 0.01 14.65
CA GLU A 66 9.64 -0.29 13.59
C GLU A 66 10.02 0.95 12.74
N GLY A 67 10.25 2.09 13.41
CA GLY A 67 10.63 3.34 12.74
C GLY A 67 9.50 4.08 12.02
N VAL A 68 8.27 3.59 12.13
CA VAL A 68 7.08 4.15 11.49
C VAL A 68 6.17 4.80 12.55
N THR A 69 5.61 5.96 12.22
CA THR A 69 4.67 6.68 13.07
C THR A 69 3.23 6.28 12.73
N TYR A 70 2.46 5.99 13.77
CA TYR A 70 1.01 5.73 13.73
C TYR A 70 0.30 6.76 14.58
N ARG A 71 -0.85 7.24 14.13
CA ARG A 71 -1.74 8.16 14.86
C ARG A 71 -3.03 7.45 15.27
N PHE A 72 -3.60 7.86 16.38
CA PHE A 72 -4.77 7.21 16.99
C PHE A 72 -5.85 8.25 17.31
N THR A 73 -7.10 7.83 17.24
CA THR A 73 -8.25 8.68 17.58
C THR A 73 -8.34 8.99 19.07
N ASN A 74 -7.75 8.11 19.91
CA ASN A 74 -7.75 8.25 21.38
C ASN A 74 -6.63 7.41 22.01
N ALA A 75 -6.37 7.64 23.29
CA ALA A 75 -5.33 6.95 24.03
C ALA A 75 -5.58 5.43 24.15
N ALA A 76 -6.85 5.01 24.28
CA ALA A 76 -7.18 3.59 24.37
C ALA A 76 -6.80 2.83 23.09
N HIS A 77 -7.01 3.41 21.90
CA HIS A 77 -6.56 2.81 20.64
C HIS A 77 -5.03 2.73 20.56
N ARG A 78 -4.33 3.78 20.97
CA ARG A 78 -2.86 3.75 21.06
C ARG A 78 -2.37 2.63 21.97
N ASP A 79 -2.98 2.46 23.12
CA ASP A 79 -2.57 1.47 24.12
C ASP A 79 -2.88 0.03 23.63
N LEU A 80 -4.00 -0.19 22.93
CA LEU A 80 -4.30 -1.45 22.23
C LEU A 80 -3.25 -1.76 21.16
N PHE A 81 -2.84 -0.76 20.37
CA PHE A 81 -1.78 -0.91 19.38
C PHE A 81 -0.45 -1.28 20.02
N LEU A 82 -0.04 -0.56 21.08
CA LEU A 82 1.22 -0.81 21.79
C LEU A 82 1.28 -2.19 22.43
N ALA A 83 0.14 -2.72 22.90
CA ALA A 83 0.05 -4.06 23.46
C ALA A 83 0.26 -5.16 22.41
N THR A 84 -0.20 -4.95 21.17
CA THR A 84 -0.14 -5.97 20.11
C THR A 84 -0.01 -5.32 18.72
N PRO A 85 1.12 -4.68 18.38
CA PRO A 85 1.25 -3.94 17.12
C PRO A 85 0.97 -4.78 15.88
N GLN A 86 1.44 -6.03 15.85
CA GLN A 86 1.32 -6.96 14.71
C GLN A 86 -0.14 -7.21 14.30
N ARG A 87 -1.07 -7.04 15.23
CA ARG A 87 -2.52 -7.17 14.94
C ARG A 87 -3.04 -6.03 14.06
N TYR A 88 -2.44 -4.85 14.18
CA TYR A 88 -2.97 -3.60 13.62
C TYR A 88 -2.12 -3.03 12.48
N VAL A 89 -0.85 -3.46 12.34
CA VAL A 89 -0.03 -3.05 11.21
C VAL A 89 -0.64 -3.57 9.91
N PRO A 90 -0.66 -2.75 8.84
CA PRO A 90 -1.23 -3.19 7.57
C PRO A 90 -0.35 -4.25 6.89
N ALA A 91 -0.98 -5.19 6.20
CA ALA A 91 -0.28 -6.13 5.35
C ALA A 91 0.55 -5.40 4.28
N TYR A 92 1.62 -6.03 3.83
CA TYR A 92 2.47 -5.56 2.73
C TYR A 92 3.01 -4.14 2.94
N GLY A 93 3.39 -3.80 4.18
CA GLY A 93 3.93 -2.49 4.51
C GLY A 93 3.01 -1.32 4.17
N GLY A 94 1.70 -1.53 4.14
CA GLY A 94 0.70 -0.54 3.82
C GLY A 94 0.52 -0.27 2.32
N PHE A 95 1.14 -1.05 1.44
CA PHE A 95 0.88 -0.98 0.00
C PHE A 95 -0.44 -1.66 -0.39
N CYS A 96 -0.92 -1.33 -1.58
CA CYS A 96 -2.14 -1.91 -2.13
C CYS A 96 -2.02 -3.43 -2.29
N ALA A 97 -2.91 -4.18 -1.64
CA ALA A 97 -2.90 -5.63 -1.64
C ALA A 97 -3.15 -6.25 -3.02
N SER A 98 -3.80 -5.52 -3.96
CA SER A 98 -4.00 -6.04 -5.32
C SER A 98 -2.72 -6.07 -6.16
N GLY A 99 -1.70 -5.32 -5.78
CA GLY A 99 -0.38 -5.38 -6.43
C GLY A 99 0.49 -6.53 -5.91
N ALA A 100 0.30 -6.94 -4.66
CA ALA A 100 1.15 -7.91 -3.98
C ALA A 100 1.27 -9.27 -4.71
N PRO A 101 0.20 -9.87 -5.30
CA PRO A 101 0.28 -11.11 -6.07
C PRO A 101 1.19 -11.02 -7.29
N TYR A 102 1.48 -9.83 -7.76
CA TYR A 102 2.33 -9.54 -8.92
C TYR A 102 3.71 -9.03 -8.53
N ALA A 103 4.05 -9.08 -7.23
CA ALA A 103 5.25 -8.47 -6.66
C ALA A 103 5.37 -6.97 -6.95
N LEU A 104 4.24 -6.27 -7.09
CA LEU A 104 4.13 -4.84 -7.32
C LEU A 104 3.73 -4.12 -6.04
N LYS A 105 4.31 -2.95 -5.85
CA LYS A 105 3.92 -1.99 -4.82
C LYS A 105 3.04 -0.92 -5.45
N ALA A 106 1.90 -0.59 -4.85
CA ALA A 106 1.02 0.47 -5.32
C ALA A 106 0.47 1.28 -4.15
N ASN A 107 0.11 2.52 -4.43
CA ASN A 107 -0.47 3.41 -3.42
C ASN A 107 -1.89 2.99 -3.05
N ILE A 108 -2.34 3.48 -1.90
CA ILE A 108 -3.65 3.16 -1.34
C ILE A 108 -4.58 4.38 -1.32
N GLY A 109 -5.89 4.09 -1.30
CA GLY A 109 -6.91 4.97 -0.74
C GLY A 109 -7.25 4.47 0.67
N ALA A 110 -7.07 5.32 1.69
CA ALA A 110 -7.22 4.89 3.08
C ALA A 110 -8.62 4.31 3.40
N ASN A 111 -9.65 4.74 2.67
CA ASN A 111 -11.05 4.29 2.88
C ASN A 111 -11.37 2.95 2.22
N THR A 112 -10.45 2.40 1.41
CA THR A 112 -10.68 1.13 0.72
C THR A 112 -9.82 0.04 1.32
N PHE A 113 -10.43 -0.80 2.13
CA PHE A 113 -9.75 -1.84 2.88
C PHE A 113 -10.60 -3.10 3.04
N LYS A 114 -9.98 -4.16 3.51
CA LYS A 114 -10.63 -5.39 3.97
C LYS A 114 -9.83 -6.00 5.11
N ILE A 115 -10.53 -6.57 6.09
CA ILE A 115 -9.92 -7.39 7.12
C ILE A 115 -10.23 -8.85 6.80
N VAL A 116 -9.19 -9.67 6.69
CA VAL A 116 -9.29 -11.12 6.48
C VAL A 116 -8.42 -11.79 7.53
N ASP A 117 -9.01 -12.69 8.31
CA ASP A 117 -8.34 -13.42 9.40
C ASP A 117 -7.55 -12.49 10.35
N GLY A 118 -8.14 -11.34 10.66
CA GLY A 118 -7.56 -10.32 11.54
C GLY A 118 -6.44 -9.48 10.93
N ARG A 119 -6.08 -9.65 9.65
CA ARG A 119 -5.08 -8.82 8.93
C ARG A 119 -5.74 -7.72 8.13
N LEU A 120 -5.19 -6.52 8.20
CA LEU A 120 -5.65 -5.34 7.47
C LEU A 120 -5.02 -5.29 6.07
N TYR A 121 -5.84 -5.42 5.04
CA TYR A 121 -5.47 -5.24 3.63
C TYR A 121 -6.02 -3.93 3.10
N LEU A 122 -5.17 -3.14 2.46
CA LEU A 122 -5.52 -1.84 1.88
C LEU A 122 -5.53 -1.91 0.36
N PHE A 123 -6.33 -1.05 -0.28
CA PHE A 123 -6.46 -1.02 -1.74
C PHE A 123 -6.42 0.41 -2.27
N GLY A 124 -5.97 0.57 -3.52
CA GLY A 124 -5.95 1.86 -4.21
C GLY A 124 -7.35 2.37 -4.55
N SER A 125 -8.31 1.47 -4.79
CA SER A 125 -9.69 1.78 -5.17
C SER A 125 -10.63 0.61 -4.89
N ALA A 126 -11.94 0.88 -4.90
CA ALA A 126 -12.97 -0.16 -4.81
C ALA A 126 -12.86 -1.17 -5.97
N ARG A 127 -12.44 -0.73 -7.18
CA ARG A 127 -12.19 -1.61 -8.31
C ARG A 127 -11.03 -2.57 -8.04
N SER A 128 -9.89 -2.07 -7.57
CA SER A 128 -8.75 -2.93 -7.25
C SER A 128 -9.07 -3.92 -6.12
N ARG A 129 -9.91 -3.53 -5.15
CA ARG A 129 -10.40 -4.44 -4.11
C ARG A 129 -11.26 -5.55 -4.70
N ARG A 130 -12.28 -5.24 -5.53
CA ARG A 130 -13.15 -6.27 -6.12
C ARG A 130 -12.40 -7.23 -7.04
N HIS A 131 -11.39 -6.74 -7.80
CA HIS A 131 -10.54 -7.61 -8.59
C HIS A 131 -9.73 -8.59 -7.72
N TRP A 132 -9.18 -8.11 -6.61
CA TRP A 132 -8.44 -8.94 -5.65
C TRP A 132 -9.37 -9.97 -4.97
N GLU A 133 -10.61 -9.60 -4.69
CA GLU A 133 -11.61 -10.47 -4.07
C GLU A 133 -12.05 -11.65 -4.96
N MET A 134 -11.88 -11.57 -6.28
CA MET A 134 -12.22 -12.68 -7.20
C MET A 134 -11.50 -13.99 -6.85
N ASP A 135 -10.24 -13.89 -6.43
CA ASP A 135 -9.40 -15.03 -6.09
C ASP A 135 -8.64 -14.74 -4.77
N GLN A 136 -9.37 -14.29 -3.74
CA GLN A 136 -8.84 -13.73 -2.49
C GLN A 136 -7.76 -14.60 -1.85
N GLN A 137 -8.03 -15.90 -1.65
CA GLN A 137 -7.09 -16.80 -0.96
C GLN A 137 -5.80 -16.98 -1.76
N GLN A 138 -5.91 -17.14 -3.08
CA GLN A 138 -4.76 -17.23 -3.97
C GLN A 138 -3.95 -15.93 -3.97
N ASN A 139 -4.63 -14.80 -4.00
CA ASN A 139 -3.99 -13.49 -3.96
C ASN A 139 -3.28 -13.21 -2.63
N ILE A 140 -3.81 -13.70 -1.50
CA ILE A 140 -3.12 -13.66 -0.21
C ILE A 140 -1.87 -14.54 -0.27
N ALA A 141 -1.99 -15.80 -0.70
CA ALA A 141 -0.86 -16.72 -0.72
C ALA A 141 0.28 -16.26 -1.63
N LEU A 142 -0.04 -15.74 -2.82
CA LEU A 142 0.93 -15.16 -3.74
C LEU A 142 1.54 -13.86 -3.17
N GLY A 143 0.71 -13.00 -2.62
CA GLY A 143 1.16 -11.74 -2.02
C GLY A 143 2.10 -11.97 -0.84
N ASP A 144 1.79 -12.88 0.07
CA ASP A 144 2.63 -13.25 1.20
C ASP A 144 3.97 -13.81 0.74
N ARG A 145 3.95 -14.73 -0.26
CA ARG A 145 5.17 -15.29 -0.83
C ARG A 145 6.07 -14.20 -1.42
N TYR A 146 5.53 -13.32 -2.28
CA TYR A 146 6.32 -12.26 -2.90
C TYR A 146 6.75 -11.20 -1.90
N TRP A 147 5.92 -10.92 -0.89
CA TRP A 147 6.30 -10.00 0.17
C TRP A 147 7.56 -10.49 0.89
N GLU A 148 7.57 -11.73 1.34
CA GLU A 148 8.69 -12.29 2.08
C GLU A 148 9.94 -12.53 1.22
N GLN A 149 9.76 -13.01 0.00
CA GLN A 149 10.90 -13.43 -0.83
C GLN A 149 11.49 -12.30 -1.66
N GLU A 150 10.75 -11.22 -1.90
CA GLU A 150 11.19 -10.23 -2.90
C GLU A 150 10.95 -8.79 -2.50
N THR A 151 9.74 -8.42 -2.04
CA THR A 151 9.31 -7.02 -2.09
C THR A 151 9.52 -6.25 -0.80
N LYS A 152 9.52 -6.88 0.38
CA LYS A 152 9.55 -6.18 1.67
C LYS A 152 10.74 -5.23 1.82
N ASP A 153 11.92 -5.68 1.41
CA ASP A 153 13.17 -4.94 1.57
C ASP A 153 13.56 -4.12 0.34
N ARG A 154 12.74 -4.14 -0.72
CA ARG A 154 12.98 -3.37 -1.93
C ARG A 154 12.21 -2.06 -1.95
N SER A 155 12.86 -1.03 -2.41
CA SER A 155 12.22 0.27 -2.60
C SER A 155 11.17 0.24 -3.69
N PHE A 156 10.11 1.04 -3.53
CA PHE A 156 8.94 1.12 -4.41
C PHE A 156 9.30 1.25 -5.91
N ARG A 157 10.11 2.24 -6.28
CA ARG A 157 10.41 2.52 -7.69
C ARG A 157 11.24 1.44 -8.37
N PRO A 158 12.40 0.99 -7.81
CA PRO A 158 13.18 -0.09 -8.41
C PRO A 158 12.39 -1.39 -8.53
N GLN A 159 11.61 -1.75 -7.49
CA GLN A 159 10.78 -2.94 -7.50
C GLN A 159 9.76 -2.93 -8.65
N ASN A 160 9.03 -1.83 -8.79
CA ASN A 160 8.01 -1.71 -9.82
C ASN A 160 8.64 -1.65 -11.23
N TRP A 161 9.74 -0.91 -11.41
CA TRP A 161 10.45 -0.90 -12.69
C TRP A 161 10.86 -2.31 -13.12
N TYR A 162 11.44 -3.08 -12.19
CA TYR A 162 11.81 -4.47 -12.45
C TYR A 162 10.59 -5.31 -12.86
N ARG A 163 9.49 -5.22 -12.13
CA ARG A 163 8.30 -6.05 -12.35
C ARG A 163 7.44 -5.60 -13.54
N TYR A 164 7.47 -4.35 -13.92
CA TYR A 164 6.84 -3.92 -15.19
C TYR A 164 7.65 -4.40 -16.41
N THR A 165 8.97 -4.55 -16.25
CA THR A 165 9.85 -5.11 -17.30
C THR A 165 9.77 -6.65 -17.34
N PHE A 166 9.87 -7.29 -16.16
CA PHE A 166 9.89 -8.75 -16.00
C PHE A 166 8.65 -9.20 -15.22
N ARG A 167 7.54 -9.27 -15.90
CA ARG A 167 6.24 -9.64 -15.30
C ARG A 167 6.27 -11.08 -14.81
N VAL A 168 5.52 -11.35 -13.72
CA VAL A 168 5.25 -12.72 -13.30
C VAL A 168 4.36 -13.43 -14.32
N ALA A 169 4.48 -14.76 -14.44
CA ALA A 169 3.75 -15.53 -15.46
C ALA A 169 2.21 -15.39 -15.38
N HIS A 170 1.68 -15.18 -14.17
CA HIS A 170 0.24 -15.02 -13.93
C HIS A 170 -0.21 -13.55 -13.89
N TYR A 171 0.63 -12.61 -14.35
CA TYR A 171 0.28 -11.20 -14.37
C TYR A 171 -0.95 -10.96 -15.26
N LYS A 172 -1.89 -10.19 -14.72
CA LYS A 172 -3.04 -9.68 -15.45
C LYS A 172 -3.06 -8.15 -15.37
N THR A 173 -3.36 -7.53 -16.50
CA THR A 173 -3.61 -6.09 -16.56
C THR A 173 -4.94 -5.74 -15.90
N ASP A 174 -5.14 -4.46 -15.56
CA ASP A 174 -6.40 -3.97 -15.01
C ASP A 174 -7.59 -4.22 -15.97
N ALA A 175 -7.35 -4.13 -17.29
CA ALA A 175 -8.37 -4.43 -18.31
C ALA A 175 -8.75 -5.92 -18.34
N GLU A 176 -7.79 -6.82 -18.22
CA GLU A 176 -8.04 -8.27 -18.16
C GLU A 176 -8.77 -8.65 -16.87
N LEU A 177 -8.39 -8.07 -15.74
CA LEU A 177 -9.08 -8.28 -14.47
C LEU A 177 -10.52 -7.74 -14.50
N GLU A 178 -10.76 -6.58 -15.10
CA GLU A 178 -12.09 -6.03 -15.25
C GLU A 178 -12.95 -6.90 -16.19
N ALA A 179 -12.41 -7.34 -17.31
CA ALA A 179 -13.11 -8.26 -18.21
C ALA A 179 -13.44 -9.59 -17.53
N GLU A 180 -12.55 -10.11 -16.71
CA GLU A 180 -12.78 -11.31 -15.92
C GLU A 180 -13.87 -11.09 -14.87
N TRP A 181 -13.84 -9.96 -14.17
CA TRP A 181 -14.86 -9.60 -13.20
C TRP A 181 -16.24 -9.51 -13.85
N GLN A 182 -16.33 -8.86 -15.02
CA GLN A 182 -17.58 -8.76 -15.77
C GLN A 182 -18.09 -10.14 -16.20
N ARG A 183 -17.24 -11.05 -16.63
CA ARG A 183 -17.64 -12.44 -16.97
C ARG A 183 -18.17 -13.21 -15.76
N ARG A 184 -17.56 -13.01 -14.56
CA ARG A 184 -17.95 -13.77 -13.35
C ARG A 184 -19.19 -13.17 -12.66
N TYR A 185 -19.33 -11.85 -12.67
CA TYR A 185 -20.28 -11.13 -11.80
C TYR A 185 -21.10 -10.06 -12.54
N GLY A 186 -20.74 -9.73 -13.78
CA GLY A 186 -21.52 -8.81 -14.61
C GLY A 186 -22.93 -9.38 -14.83
N LYS A 187 -23.96 -8.53 -14.77
CA LYS A 187 -25.29 -8.96 -15.20
C LYS A 187 -25.20 -9.33 -16.67
N PRO A 188 -25.75 -10.49 -17.12
CA PRO A 188 -25.89 -10.75 -18.56
C PRO A 188 -26.65 -9.56 -19.16
N ASP A 189 -26.12 -9.01 -20.25
CA ASP A 189 -26.81 -7.97 -21.00
C ASP A 189 -28.25 -8.45 -21.23
N ALA A 190 -29.23 -7.63 -20.89
CA ALA A 190 -30.60 -7.93 -21.19
C ALA A 190 -30.66 -8.18 -22.69
N ALA A 191 -31.09 -9.38 -23.09
CA ALA A 191 -31.21 -9.74 -24.49
C ALA A 191 -31.99 -8.60 -25.20
N PRO A 192 -31.55 -8.15 -26.39
CA PRO A 192 -32.21 -7.06 -27.07
C PRO A 192 -33.69 -7.38 -27.16
N ALA A 193 -34.52 -6.46 -26.68
CA ALA A 193 -35.99 -6.62 -26.72
C ALA A 193 -36.38 -7.04 -28.14
N LYS A 194 -37.02 -8.22 -28.24
CA LYS A 194 -37.53 -8.72 -29.51
C LYS A 194 -38.39 -7.61 -30.12
N ALA A 195 -37.99 -7.14 -31.31
CA ALA A 195 -38.77 -6.16 -32.05
C ALA A 195 -40.22 -6.63 -32.14
N PRO A 196 -41.23 -5.77 -31.95
CA PRO A 196 -42.63 -6.16 -32.11
C PRO A 196 -42.80 -6.69 -33.52
N ALA A 197 -43.39 -7.88 -33.63
CA ALA A 197 -43.79 -8.45 -34.89
C ALA A 197 -44.84 -7.52 -35.52
N GLY A 198 -44.48 -6.90 -36.65
CA GLY A 198 -45.39 -6.14 -37.51
C GLY A 198 -46.32 -7.05 -38.26
#